data_b1a08a0ae5a66c4eef4d134b60cf29b5
#
_entry.id   b1a08a0ae5a66c4eef4d134b60cf29b5
#
_cell.length_a   1.000
_cell.length_b   1.000
_cell.length_c   1.000
_cell.angle_alpha   90.00
_cell.angle_beta   90.00
_cell.angle_gamma   90.00
#
_symmetry.space_group_name_H-M   'P 1'
#
loop_
_entity.id
_entity.type
_entity.pdbx_description
1 polymer ?
#
loop_
_entity_poly.entity_id
_entity_poly.type
_entity_poly.pdbx_seq_one_letter_code
_entity_poly.pdbx_strand_id
1 'polypeptide(L)'
;LRSLVGSEMCIRARIEVLDPEQNNTFNDHYLEIDYDLSEVLFICTANSLNIPPALLDRMEIIRLPVYIEDEKLNIAKNYLVPKNKEKNGLEEKEITFSDNAILKIIRNYTREAGVRNLDRQINKICRKKVKDLSLGAKATKLIDNRVVRNILGAEPYKYGQHDAENSLGQVNGLAWTSVGGELLQIEAAVTSGKGRVIKTGSLGDVMQESIQAALTVAKNIAMEKKIDTNYFEKHDIHIHVPEGATPKDGPSAGITMCTAITSLATQKKVKANLAMTGEITLAGKVLKIGGLKEKLIAAKRRGIT
;
A
#
# COMPACT_ATOMS: atom_id res chain seq x y z
N LEU A 1 -4.27 9.66 32.01
CA LEU A 1 -4.63 9.98 30.60
C LEU A 1 -4.82 8.75 29.68
N ARG A 2 -4.34 7.56 30.08
CA ARG A 2 -4.49 6.33 29.27
C ARG A 2 -5.89 5.68 29.34
N SER A 3 -6.69 5.99 30.37
CA SER A 3 -8.00 5.34 30.57
C SER A 3 -9.17 6.04 29.87
N LEU A 4 -8.95 7.22 29.30
CA LEU A 4 -10.01 8.02 28.65
C LEU A 4 -10.03 7.93 27.12
N VAL A 5 -9.05 7.26 26.49
CA VAL A 5 -9.02 7.09 25.04
C VAL A 5 -9.96 5.96 24.65
N GLY A 6 -11.16 6.30 24.20
CA GLY A 6 -12.18 5.35 23.72
C GLY A 6 -13.46 5.31 24.53
N SER A 7 -13.62 6.10 25.60
CA SER A 7 -14.89 6.22 26.29
C SER A 7 -15.88 7.10 25.50
N GLU A 8 -17.17 6.80 25.61
CA GLU A 8 -18.24 7.63 25.02
C GLU A 8 -18.14 9.10 25.45
N MET A 9 -17.66 9.36 26.66
CA MET A 9 -17.41 10.70 27.20
C MET A 9 -16.38 11.48 26.40
N CYS A 10 -15.29 10.84 25.95
CA CYS A 10 -14.28 11.49 25.09
C CYS A 10 -14.80 11.79 23.68
N ILE A 11 -15.70 10.97 23.16
CA ILE A 11 -16.35 11.22 21.87
C ILE A 11 -17.30 12.41 22.01
N ARG A 12 -18.10 12.46 23.06
CA ARG A 12 -19.04 13.54 23.32
C ARG A 12 -18.33 14.90 23.48
N ALA A 13 -17.29 14.97 24.31
CA ALA A 13 -16.50 16.19 24.48
C ALA A 13 -15.88 16.68 23.16
N ARG A 14 -15.43 15.75 22.27
CA ARG A 14 -14.91 16.14 20.94
C ARG A 14 -16.01 16.66 20.01
N ILE A 15 -17.23 16.12 20.12
CA ILE A 15 -18.38 16.63 19.35
C ILE A 15 -18.69 18.05 19.79
N GLU A 16 -18.77 18.31 21.09
CA GLU A 16 -19.01 19.64 21.65
C GLU A 16 -17.95 20.66 21.23
N VAL A 17 -16.67 20.30 21.25
CA VAL A 17 -15.55 21.16 20.80
C VAL A 17 -15.64 21.51 19.32
N LEU A 18 -16.02 20.56 18.46
CA LEU A 18 -16.03 20.74 17.01
C LEU A 18 -17.36 21.24 16.46
N ASP A 19 -18.39 21.31 17.27
CA ASP A 19 -19.71 21.78 16.87
C ASP A 19 -19.83 23.29 17.05
N PRO A 20 -19.92 24.09 15.97
CA PRO A 20 -20.05 25.54 16.08
C PRO A 20 -21.28 26.02 16.85
N GLU A 21 -22.32 25.18 16.97
CA GLU A 21 -23.53 25.51 17.72
C GLU A 21 -23.38 25.31 19.23
N GLN A 22 -22.39 24.53 19.67
CA GLN A 22 -22.19 24.13 21.06
C GLN A 22 -20.85 24.59 21.65
N ASN A 23 -19.86 24.91 20.83
CA ASN A 23 -18.51 25.20 21.28
C ASN A 23 -18.33 26.56 21.99
N ASN A 24 -19.33 27.44 21.91
CA ASN A 24 -19.34 28.71 22.63
C ASN A 24 -19.57 28.54 24.14
N THR A 25 -20.10 27.39 24.57
CA THR A 25 -20.34 27.04 25.97
C THR A 25 -19.71 25.67 26.29
N PHE A 26 -18.51 25.42 25.71
CA PHE A 26 -17.77 24.20 26.00
C PHE A 26 -17.43 24.12 27.50
N ASN A 27 -17.88 23.05 28.16
CA ASN A 27 -17.58 22.81 29.57
C ASN A 27 -16.43 21.81 29.71
N ASP A 28 -15.33 22.24 30.33
CA ASP A 28 -14.26 21.33 30.71
C ASP A 28 -14.68 20.55 31.96
N HIS A 29 -14.96 19.27 31.81
CA HIS A 29 -15.44 18.38 32.88
C HIS A 29 -14.46 18.17 34.04
N TYR A 30 -13.23 18.63 33.93
CA TYR A 30 -12.24 18.57 35.01
C TYR A 30 -12.18 19.87 35.81
N LEU A 31 -12.28 21.00 35.10
CA LEU A 31 -12.23 22.33 35.70
C LEU A 31 -13.62 22.85 36.08
N GLU A 32 -14.69 22.26 35.53
CA GLU A 32 -16.09 22.70 35.70
C GLU A 32 -16.30 24.19 35.34
N ILE A 33 -15.57 24.64 34.30
CA ILE A 33 -15.61 26.03 33.81
C ILE A 33 -16.04 26.00 32.35
N ASP A 34 -16.98 26.86 31.99
CA ASP A 34 -17.39 27.09 30.62
C ASP A 34 -16.36 27.94 29.90
N TYR A 35 -16.03 27.56 28.66
CA TYR A 35 -15.06 28.24 27.82
C TYR A 35 -15.63 28.44 26.41
N ASP A 36 -15.52 29.66 25.91
CA ASP A 36 -15.92 29.97 24.53
C ASP A 36 -14.82 29.58 23.53
N LEU A 37 -15.09 28.60 22.68
CA LEU A 37 -14.22 28.09 21.64
C LEU A 37 -14.67 28.53 20.24
N SER A 38 -15.65 29.42 20.09
CA SER A 38 -16.23 29.82 18.81
C SER A 38 -15.21 30.48 17.86
N GLU A 39 -14.21 31.18 18.40
CA GLU A 39 -13.14 31.82 17.64
C GLU A 39 -11.91 30.91 17.40
N VAL A 40 -11.98 29.63 17.75
CA VAL A 40 -10.86 28.68 17.65
C VAL A 40 -10.96 27.86 16.37
N LEU A 41 -9.92 27.90 15.53
CA LEU A 41 -9.79 26.99 14.39
C LEU A 41 -9.16 25.67 14.83
N PHE A 42 -9.91 24.58 14.65
CA PHE A 42 -9.46 23.22 14.96
C PHE A 42 -8.91 22.54 13.72
N ILE A 43 -7.66 22.04 13.79
CA ILE A 43 -7.03 21.24 12.74
C ILE A 43 -6.70 19.88 13.33
N CYS A 44 -7.39 18.84 12.85
CA CYS A 44 -7.19 17.47 13.28
C CYS A 44 -6.39 16.68 12.24
N THR A 45 -5.54 15.76 12.66
CA THR A 45 -4.83 14.84 11.78
C THR A 45 -5.17 13.40 12.13
N ALA A 46 -5.41 12.59 11.11
CA ALA A 46 -5.70 11.17 11.29
C ALA A 46 -4.99 10.34 10.20
N ASN A 47 -4.67 9.10 10.52
CA ASN A 47 -4.12 8.12 9.58
C ASN A 47 -5.18 7.12 9.09
N SER A 48 -6.41 7.23 9.56
CA SER A 48 -7.55 6.39 9.23
C SER A 48 -8.83 7.22 9.30
N LEU A 49 -9.82 6.87 8.50
CA LEU A 49 -11.18 7.41 8.57
C LEU A 49 -12.12 6.56 9.42
N ASN A 50 -11.58 5.66 10.23
CA ASN A 50 -12.38 4.95 11.23
C ASN A 50 -12.68 5.89 12.42
N ILE A 51 -13.50 6.90 12.13
CA ILE A 51 -13.91 7.98 13.02
C ILE A 51 -15.44 7.91 13.10
N PRO A 52 -16.04 8.13 14.28
CA PRO A 52 -17.50 8.15 14.42
C PRO A 52 -18.15 9.11 13.41
N PRO A 53 -19.23 8.69 12.73
CA PRO A 53 -19.90 9.53 11.73
C PRO A 53 -20.28 10.92 12.24
N ALA A 54 -20.77 11.01 13.47
CA ALA A 54 -21.13 12.29 14.10
C ALA A 54 -19.97 13.29 14.21
N LEU A 55 -18.72 12.83 14.28
CA LEU A 55 -17.54 13.69 14.21
C LEU A 55 -17.16 14.05 12.77
N LEU A 56 -17.31 13.10 11.85
CA LEU A 56 -17.00 13.34 10.44
C LEU A 56 -17.92 14.39 9.82
N ASP A 57 -19.21 14.42 10.23
CA ASP A 57 -20.21 15.38 9.73
C ASP A 57 -19.88 16.85 10.12
N ARG A 58 -19.02 17.04 11.13
CA ARG A 58 -18.61 18.36 11.63
C ARG A 58 -17.23 18.80 11.14
N MET A 59 -16.59 18.02 10.27
CA MET A 59 -15.24 18.28 9.80
C MET A 59 -15.17 18.30 8.28
N GLU A 60 -14.40 19.22 7.73
CA GLU A 60 -13.96 19.14 6.35
C GLU A 60 -12.82 18.14 6.22
N ILE A 61 -12.98 17.13 5.37
CA ILE A 61 -12.00 16.07 5.20
C ILE A 61 -11.08 16.39 4.03
N ILE A 62 -9.84 16.76 4.34
CA ILE A 62 -8.79 16.97 3.34
C ILE A 62 -7.92 15.72 3.29
N ARG A 63 -8.04 14.94 2.21
CA ARG A 63 -7.21 13.75 2.00
C ARG A 63 -5.88 14.11 1.37
N LEU A 64 -4.79 13.83 2.07
CA LEU A 64 -3.45 13.92 1.52
C LEU A 64 -3.10 12.57 0.87
N PRO A 65 -2.93 12.52 -0.46
CA PRO A 65 -2.57 11.29 -1.15
C PRO A 65 -1.13 10.87 -0.81
N VAL A 66 -0.80 9.59 -1.09
CA VAL A 66 0.58 9.11 -1.00
C VAL A 66 1.46 9.84 -2.01
N TYR A 67 2.72 10.11 -1.64
CA TYR A 67 3.70 10.70 -2.53
C TYR A 67 4.14 9.69 -3.60
N ILE A 68 4.19 10.16 -4.86
CA ILE A 68 4.83 9.40 -5.94
C ILE A 68 6.36 9.51 -5.84
N GLU A 69 7.07 8.70 -6.63
CA GLU A 69 8.53 8.62 -6.58
C GLU A 69 9.19 9.97 -6.86
N ASP A 70 8.71 10.69 -7.87
CA ASP A 70 9.25 12.00 -8.24
C ASP A 70 9.01 13.07 -7.15
N GLU A 71 7.84 13.03 -6.51
CA GLU A 71 7.56 13.90 -5.36
C GLU A 71 8.49 13.59 -4.19
N LYS A 72 8.72 12.30 -3.88
CA LYS A 72 9.67 11.88 -2.83
C LYS A 72 11.09 12.28 -3.15
N LEU A 73 11.52 12.19 -4.40
CA LEU A 73 12.82 12.65 -4.84
C LEU A 73 12.98 14.15 -4.61
N ASN A 74 12.00 14.95 -5.01
CA ASN A 74 12.02 16.41 -4.84
C ASN A 74 12.00 16.81 -3.35
N ILE A 75 11.17 16.16 -2.53
CA ILE A 75 11.13 16.37 -1.08
C ILE A 75 12.50 16.02 -0.46
N ALA A 76 13.10 14.90 -0.88
CA ALA A 76 14.40 14.51 -0.37
C ALA A 76 15.48 15.52 -0.70
N LYS A 77 15.56 15.98 -1.96
CA LYS A 77 16.56 16.94 -2.43
C LYS A 77 16.43 18.30 -1.73
N ASN A 78 15.21 18.83 -1.70
CA ASN A 78 14.97 20.21 -1.31
C ASN A 78 14.81 20.39 0.21
N TYR A 79 14.44 19.32 0.93
CA TYR A 79 14.13 19.43 2.36
C TYR A 79 14.88 18.42 3.23
N LEU A 80 14.83 17.11 2.91
CA LEU A 80 15.35 16.10 3.82
C LEU A 80 16.88 16.06 3.85
N VAL A 81 17.54 16.19 2.71
CA VAL A 81 19.01 16.19 2.61
C VAL A 81 19.58 17.44 3.29
N PRO A 82 19.15 18.67 2.98
CA PRO A 82 19.62 19.88 3.69
C PRO A 82 19.41 19.78 5.20
N LYS A 83 18.19 19.47 5.64
CA LYS A 83 17.84 19.29 7.05
C LYS A 83 18.76 18.30 7.78
N ASN A 84 19.05 17.14 7.15
CA ASN A 84 19.89 16.12 7.76
C ASN A 84 21.38 16.48 7.74
N LYS A 85 21.86 17.25 6.76
CA LYS A 85 23.19 17.82 6.77
C LYS A 85 23.35 18.76 7.96
N GLU A 86 22.49 19.76 8.08
CA GLU A 86 22.48 20.73 9.17
C GLU A 86 22.42 20.03 10.54
N LYS A 87 21.45 19.12 10.72
CA LYS A 87 21.27 18.36 11.96
C LYS A 87 22.50 17.57 12.39
N ASN A 88 23.34 17.12 11.46
CA ASN A 88 24.55 16.35 11.71
C ASN A 88 25.84 17.19 11.61
N GLY A 89 25.75 18.51 11.45
CA GLY A 89 26.89 19.40 11.36
C GLY A 89 27.77 19.19 10.11
N LEU A 90 27.16 18.75 9.00
CA LEU A 90 27.83 18.55 7.72
C LEU A 90 27.70 19.78 6.84
N GLU A 91 28.83 20.24 6.29
CA GLU A 91 28.84 21.35 5.33
C GLU A 91 28.36 20.86 3.93
N GLU A 92 27.88 21.81 3.12
CA GLU A 92 27.43 21.55 1.74
C GLU A 92 28.47 20.83 0.89
N LYS A 93 29.74 21.18 1.06
CA LYS A 93 30.90 20.63 0.32
C LYS A 93 31.36 19.24 0.77
N GLU A 94 30.90 18.76 1.93
CA GLU A 94 31.34 17.49 2.52
C GLU A 94 30.58 16.28 2.03
N ILE A 95 29.29 16.47 1.68
CA ILE A 95 28.43 15.41 1.20
C ILE A 95 27.44 15.93 0.14
N THR A 96 27.31 15.16 -0.94
CA THR A 96 26.34 15.42 -2.02
C THR A 96 25.66 14.11 -2.39
N PHE A 97 24.34 14.11 -2.48
CA PHE A 97 23.56 12.95 -2.92
C PHE A 97 23.27 13.07 -4.40
N SER A 98 23.55 12.02 -5.18
CA SER A 98 23.04 11.95 -6.54
C SER A 98 21.57 11.58 -6.54
N ASP A 99 20.82 12.00 -7.57
CA ASP A 99 19.41 11.65 -7.75
C ASP A 99 19.22 10.12 -7.77
N ASN A 100 20.12 9.40 -8.43
CA ASN A 100 20.12 7.95 -8.49
C ASN A 100 20.29 7.31 -7.09
N ALA A 101 21.09 7.92 -6.22
CA ALA A 101 21.25 7.43 -4.84
C ALA A 101 19.96 7.61 -4.03
N ILE A 102 19.29 8.76 -4.16
CA ILE A 102 18.01 9.02 -3.51
C ILE A 102 16.93 8.07 -4.04
N LEU A 103 16.85 7.89 -5.36
CA LEU A 103 15.93 6.93 -5.98
C LEU A 103 16.21 5.51 -5.52
N LYS A 104 17.48 5.12 -5.37
CA LYS A 104 17.84 3.82 -4.83
C LYS A 104 17.36 3.64 -3.38
N ILE A 105 17.47 4.66 -2.55
CA ILE A 105 16.95 4.62 -1.17
C ILE A 105 15.42 4.46 -1.20
N ILE A 106 14.73 5.25 -2.02
CA ILE A 106 13.27 5.19 -2.16
C ILE A 106 12.82 3.81 -2.59
N ARG A 107 13.47 3.23 -3.58
CA ARG A 107 13.09 1.97 -4.25
C ARG A 107 13.43 0.73 -3.45
N ASN A 108 14.62 0.70 -2.85
CA ASN A 108 15.20 -0.52 -2.31
C ASN A 108 15.29 -0.53 -0.77
N TYR A 109 15.16 0.64 -0.11
CA TYR A 109 15.32 0.73 1.36
C TYR A 109 14.09 1.31 2.07
N THR A 110 13.08 1.78 1.33
CA THR A 110 11.84 2.30 1.93
C THR A 110 10.59 1.72 1.29
N ARG A 111 9.55 1.51 2.12
CA ARG A 111 8.21 1.10 1.69
C ARG A 111 7.21 1.82 2.58
N GLU A 112 6.78 3.00 2.15
CA GLU A 112 5.93 3.89 2.94
C GLU A 112 5.13 4.84 2.04
N ALA A 113 3.98 5.29 2.52
CA ALA A 113 3.16 6.32 1.86
C ALA A 113 3.83 7.70 1.91
N GLY A 114 4.40 8.06 3.05
CA GLY A 114 5.11 9.32 3.30
C GLY A 114 6.62 9.24 3.02
N VAL A 115 7.40 10.01 3.82
CA VAL A 115 8.85 10.17 3.69
C VAL A 115 9.61 9.99 5.01
N ARG A 116 8.98 9.46 6.06
CA ARG A 116 9.63 9.29 7.38
C ARG A 116 10.78 8.30 7.37
N ASN A 117 10.61 7.18 6.68
CA ASN A 117 11.66 6.18 6.54
C ASN A 117 12.77 6.69 5.64
N LEU A 118 12.44 7.40 4.57
CA LEU A 118 13.39 8.07 3.69
C LEU A 118 14.26 9.05 4.49
N ASP A 119 13.66 9.90 5.33
CA ASP A 119 14.36 10.80 6.25
C ASP A 119 15.33 10.03 7.18
N ARG A 120 14.88 8.90 7.76
CA ARG A 120 15.71 8.05 8.60
C ARG A 120 16.91 7.44 7.87
N GLN A 121 16.71 6.98 6.62
CA GLN A 121 17.81 6.40 5.83
C GLN A 121 18.83 7.48 5.43
N ILE A 122 18.37 8.66 5.02
CA ILE A 122 19.23 9.81 4.72
C ILE A 122 20.04 10.21 5.96
N ASN A 123 19.37 10.33 7.13
CA ASN A 123 20.03 10.61 8.39
C ASN A 123 21.08 9.55 8.78
N LYS A 124 20.79 8.26 8.55
CA LYS A 124 21.75 7.18 8.78
C LYS A 124 23.00 7.33 7.93
N ILE A 125 22.85 7.73 6.67
CA ILE A 125 23.98 8.01 5.78
C ILE A 125 24.78 9.22 6.27
N CYS A 126 24.12 10.31 6.63
CA CYS A 126 24.79 11.50 7.16
C CYS A 126 25.60 11.17 8.44
N ARG A 127 25.00 10.47 9.40
CA ARG A 127 25.72 10.06 10.64
C ARG A 127 26.93 9.19 10.37
N LYS A 128 26.82 8.25 9.42
CA LYS A 128 27.96 7.40 9.04
C LYS A 128 29.09 8.24 8.45
N LYS A 129 28.75 9.26 7.64
CA LYS A 129 29.69 10.21 7.07
C LYS A 129 30.41 11.04 8.13
N VAL A 130 29.69 11.59 9.10
CA VAL A 130 30.29 12.30 10.25
C VAL A 130 31.28 11.40 10.95
N LYS A 131 30.90 10.16 11.26
CA LYS A 131 31.81 9.19 11.89
C LYS A 131 33.08 8.98 11.05
N ASP A 132 32.94 8.78 9.74
CA ASP A 132 34.10 8.51 8.87
C ASP A 132 35.03 9.77 8.79
N LEU A 133 34.47 10.97 8.72
CA LEU A 133 35.23 12.24 8.76
C LEU A 133 35.96 12.42 10.09
N SER A 134 35.28 12.18 11.22
CA SER A 134 35.87 12.30 12.56
C SER A 134 37.00 11.30 12.80
N LEU A 135 37.00 10.16 12.12
CA LEU A 135 38.07 9.14 12.19
C LEU A 135 39.18 9.38 11.17
N GLY A 136 39.18 10.53 10.45
CA GLY A 136 40.20 10.87 9.44
C GLY A 136 40.16 9.99 8.19
N ALA A 137 39.07 9.24 7.97
CA ALA A 137 38.92 8.44 6.76
C ALA A 137 38.76 9.32 5.53
N LYS A 138 39.37 8.94 4.39
CA LYS A 138 39.10 9.57 3.09
C LYS A 138 37.65 9.31 2.67
N ALA A 139 36.74 10.14 3.14
CA ALA A 139 35.34 9.99 2.88
C ALA A 139 34.97 10.52 1.48
N THR A 140 34.36 9.68 0.64
CA THR A 140 33.86 10.07 -0.68
C THR A 140 32.78 11.15 -0.50
N LYS A 141 32.91 12.29 -1.17
CA LYS A 141 31.92 13.38 -1.10
C LYS A 141 30.59 12.98 -1.73
N LEU A 142 30.63 12.26 -2.84
CA LEU A 142 29.45 11.86 -3.59
C LEU A 142 28.85 10.59 -3.01
N ILE A 143 27.59 10.66 -2.63
CA ILE A 143 26.77 9.49 -2.31
C ILE A 143 26.11 9.00 -3.60
N ASP A 144 26.62 7.93 -4.12
CA ASP A 144 26.08 7.17 -5.23
C ASP A 144 25.41 5.86 -4.77
N ASN A 145 24.93 5.08 -5.71
CA ASN A 145 24.29 3.78 -5.45
C ASN A 145 25.19 2.79 -4.71
N ARG A 146 26.50 2.83 -4.96
CA ARG A 146 27.47 1.94 -4.32
C ARG A 146 27.66 2.33 -2.85
N VAL A 147 27.81 3.62 -2.58
CA VAL A 147 27.94 4.16 -1.23
C VAL A 147 26.68 3.89 -0.41
N VAL A 148 25.50 4.08 -0.98
CA VAL A 148 24.22 3.73 -0.34
C VAL A 148 24.21 2.26 0.10
N ARG A 149 24.55 1.33 -0.79
CA ARG A 149 24.61 -0.11 -0.48
C ARG A 149 25.62 -0.44 0.61
N ASN A 150 26.79 0.18 0.57
CA ASN A 150 27.83 -0.04 1.57
C ASN A 150 27.41 0.44 2.98
N ILE A 151 26.65 1.54 3.06
CA ILE A 151 26.23 2.12 4.33
C ILE A 151 24.95 1.48 4.87
N LEU A 152 23.96 1.26 4.01
CA LEU A 152 22.65 0.75 4.43
C LEU A 152 22.60 -0.79 4.47
N GLY A 153 23.50 -1.47 3.76
CA GLY A 153 23.57 -2.93 3.72
C GLY A 153 22.73 -3.56 2.62
N ALA A 154 22.29 -4.80 2.84
CA ALA A 154 21.46 -5.53 1.90
C ALA A 154 20.12 -4.80 1.61
N GLU A 155 19.69 -4.86 0.37
CA GLU A 155 18.45 -4.22 -0.09
C GLU A 155 17.24 -5.03 0.38
N PRO A 156 16.43 -4.51 1.34
CA PRO A 156 15.28 -5.25 1.85
C PRO A 156 14.14 -5.37 0.84
N TYR A 157 14.09 -4.47 -0.16
CA TYR A 157 13.02 -4.47 -1.15
C TYR A 157 13.61 -4.62 -2.55
N LYS A 158 12.98 -5.49 -3.35
CA LYS A 158 13.32 -5.68 -4.75
C LYS A 158 12.49 -4.73 -5.61
N TYR A 159 13.14 -3.96 -6.47
CA TYR A 159 12.51 -3.04 -7.41
C TYR A 159 12.63 -3.57 -8.84
N GLY A 160 11.56 -3.43 -9.64
CA GLY A 160 11.58 -3.79 -11.05
C GLY A 160 11.67 -5.30 -11.34
N GLN A 161 11.46 -6.15 -10.33
CA GLN A 161 11.42 -7.60 -10.52
C GLN A 161 9.95 -8.07 -10.53
N HIS A 162 9.47 -8.44 -11.70
CA HIS A 162 8.31 -9.28 -11.93
C HIS A 162 8.82 -10.63 -12.45
N ASP A 163 7.98 -11.64 -12.43
CA ASP A 163 8.33 -12.92 -13.03
C ASP A 163 8.64 -12.71 -14.51
N ALA A 164 9.75 -13.27 -14.97
CA ALA A 164 10.23 -13.05 -16.35
C ALA A 164 9.39 -13.84 -17.38
N GLU A 165 8.65 -14.85 -16.94
CA GLU A 165 7.96 -15.78 -17.82
C GLU A 165 6.43 -15.70 -17.68
N ASN A 166 5.77 -15.79 -18.84
CA ASN A 166 4.31 -15.94 -18.89
C ASN A 166 3.92 -17.29 -18.27
N SER A 167 2.99 -17.26 -17.34
CA SER A 167 2.62 -18.44 -16.55
C SER A 167 1.16 -18.80 -16.73
N LEU A 168 0.87 -20.09 -16.57
CA LEU A 168 -0.49 -20.64 -16.57
C LEU A 168 -1.08 -20.54 -15.17
N GLY A 169 -2.27 -19.95 -15.03
CA GLY A 169 -2.95 -19.86 -13.74
C GLY A 169 -2.34 -18.84 -12.76
N GLN A 170 -1.30 -18.12 -13.14
CA GLN A 170 -0.70 -17.06 -12.30
C GLN A 170 -0.98 -15.69 -12.87
N VAL A 171 -1.47 -14.79 -12.02
CA VAL A 171 -1.84 -13.41 -12.41
C VAL A 171 -1.44 -12.44 -11.32
N ASN A 172 -0.82 -11.32 -11.71
CA ASN A 172 -0.53 -10.26 -10.77
C ASN A 172 -1.78 -9.39 -10.53
N GLY A 173 -2.25 -9.38 -9.31
CA GLY A 173 -3.23 -8.44 -8.81
C GLY A 173 -2.57 -7.22 -8.16
N LEU A 174 -3.38 -6.22 -7.87
CA LEU A 174 -2.97 -5.00 -7.19
C LEU A 174 -3.77 -4.81 -5.92
N ALA A 175 -3.09 -4.80 -4.79
CA ALA A 175 -3.67 -4.52 -3.48
C ALA A 175 -3.35 -3.09 -3.02
N TRP A 176 -4.18 -2.58 -2.13
CA TRP A 176 -3.92 -1.35 -1.37
C TRP A 176 -3.72 -1.70 0.10
N THR A 177 -2.69 -1.11 0.70
CA THR A 177 -2.32 -1.31 2.09
C THR A 177 -2.09 0.03 2.79
N SER A 178 -1.97 0.03 4.10
CA SER A 178 -1.66 1.24 4.88
C SER A 178 -0.33 1.91 4.51
N VAL A 179 0.56 1.19 3.82
CA VAL A 179 1.86 1.70 3.36
C VAL A 179 1.89 2.04 1.87
N GLY A 180 0.77 1.88 1.19
CA GLY A 180 0.61 2.16 -0.25
C GLY A 180 0.14 0.94 -1.03
N GLY A 181 0.28 1.01 -2.36
CA GLY A 181 -0.06 -0.10 -3.24
C GLY A 181 0.98 -1.22 -3.20
N GLU A 182 0.53 -2.44 -3.51
CA GLU A 182 1.35 -3.65 -3.56
C GLU A 182 0.92 -4.58 -4.66
N LEU A 183 1.88 -5.33 -5.24
CA LEU A 183 1.58 -6.44 -6.11
C LEU A 183 1.13 -7.64 -5.25
N LEU A 184 0.03 -8.24 -5.66
CA LEU A 184 -0.53 -9.43 -5.05
C LEU A 184 -0.58 -10.53 -6.11
N GLN A 185 0.36 -11.47 -6.06
CA GLN A 185 0.31 -12.61 -6.96
C GLN A 185 -0.85 -13.53 -6.59
N ILE A 186 -1.66 -13.91 -7.55
CA ILE A 186 -2.74 -14.87 -7.41
C ILE A 186 -2.37 -16.09 -8.24
N GLU A 187 -2.39 -17.23 -7.60
CA GLU A 187 -2.09 -18.53 -8.19
C GLU A 187 -3.35 -19.38 -8.22
N ALA A 188 -3.64 -19.95 -9.35
CA ALA A 188 -4.66 -20.97 -9.49
C ALA A 188 -3.99 -22.25 -9.99
N ALA A 189 -4.38 -23.38 -9.42
CA ALA A 189 -3.96 -24.70 -9.82
C ALA A 189 -5.18 -25.62 -10.00
N VAL A 190 -5.03 -26.62 -10.83
CA VAL A 190 -6.08 -27.60 -11.09
C VAL A 190 -5.56 -29.01 -10.88
N THR A 191 -6.36 -29.82 -10.23
CA THR A 191 -6.09 -31.24 -10.01
C THR A 191 -7.32 -32.08 -10.38
N SER A 192 -7.15 -33.34 -10.72
CA SER A 192 -8.30 -34.26 -10.89
C SER A 192 -9.12 -34.27 -9.61
N GLY A 193 -10.44 -34.16 -9.73
CA GLY A 193 -11.29 -34.02 -8.56
C GLY A 193 -12.79 -34.14 -8.87
N LYS A 194 -13.59 -33.46 -8.05
CA LYS A 194 -15.07 -33.50 -8.10
C LYS A 194 -15.67 -32.09 -8.14
N GLY A 195 -14.94 -31.09 -8.68
CA GLY A 195 -15.40 -29.73 -8.79
C GLY A 195 -15.30 -28.90 -7.51
N ARG A 196 -14.43 -29.27 -6.57
CA ARG A 196 -14.22 -28.52 -5.33
C ARG A 196 -13.41 -27.26 -5.60
N VAL A 197 -13.70 -26.20 -4.82
CA VAL A 197 -12.92 -24.97 -4.82
C VAL A 197 -12.19 -24.83 -3.49
N ILE A 198 -10.87 -24.97 -3.55
CA ILE A 198 -9.98 -24.83 -2.39
C ILE A 198 -9.43 -23.42 -2.39
N LYS A 199 -9.42 -22.78 -1.23
CA LYS A 199 -8.98 -21.39 -1.05
C LYS A 199 -7.97 -21.33 0.06
N THR A 200 -6.80 -20.71 -0.19
CA THR A 200 -5.74 -20.53 0.80
C THR A 200 -5.07 -19.16 0.68
N GLY A 201 -4.48 -18.66 1.77
CA GLY A 201 -3.77 -17.37 1.79
C GLY A 201 -4.33 -16.35 2.78
N SER A 202 -5.06 -16.79 3.83
CA SER A 202 -5.65 -15.90 4.84
C SER A 202 -6.63 -14.90 4.22
N LEU A 203 -7.64 -15.41 3.53
CA LEU A 203 -8.62 -14.65 2.76
C LEU A 203 -9.85 -14.34 3.61
N GLY A 204 -10.22 -13.06 3.72
CA GLY A 204 -11.43 -12.61 4.37
C GLY A 204 -12.70 -12.94 3.56
N ASP A 205 -13.86 -12.72 4.18
CA ASP A 205 -15.15 -13.16 3.63
C ASP A 205 -15.47 -12.48 2.29
N VAL A 206 -15.23 -11.19 2.14
CA VAL A 206 -15.48 -10.46 0.89
C VAL A 206 -14.63 -11.00 -0.26
N MET A 207 -13.38 -11.36 0.02
CA MET A 207 -12.50 -11.96 -0.98
C MET A 207 -12.94 -13.37 -1.34
N GLN A 208 -13.46 -14.14 -0.39
CA GLN A 208 -14.02 -15.46 -0.63
C GLN A 208 -15.28 -15.43 -1.51
N GLU A 209 -16.17 -14.47 -1.30
CA GLU A 209 -17.32 -14.20 -2.16
C GLU A 209 -16.88 -13.80 -3.58
N SER A 210 -15.87 -12.94 -3.68
CA SER A 210 -15.28 -12.53 -4.95
C SER A 210 -14.74 -13.73 -5.77
N ILE A 211 -14.18 -14.74 -5.09
CA ILE A 211 -13.77 -15.99 -5.75
C ILE A 211 -14.98 -16.73 -6.34
N GLN A 212 -16.11 -16.79 -5.65
CA GLN A 212 -17.30 -17.46 -6.16
C GLN A 212 -17.85 -16.76 -7.41
N ALA A 213 -17.92 -15.43 -7.39
CA ALA A 213 -18.30 -14.62 -8.55
C ALA A 213 -17.33 -14.86 -9.72
N ALA A 214 -16.04 -14.80 -9.47
CA ALA A 214 -14.98 -15.01 -10.46
C ALA A 214 -15.08 -16.43 -11.09
N LEU A 215 -15.34 -17.46 -10.29
CA LEU A 215 -15.53 -18.83 -10.77
C LEU A 215 -16.74 -18.94 -11.70
N THR A 216 -17.86 -18.33 -11.33
CA THR A 216 -19.07 -18.33 -12.15
C THR A 216 -18.80 -17.69 -13.51
N VAL A 217 -18.17 -16.54 -13.53
CA VAL A 217 -17.81 -15.85 -14.78
C VAL A 217 -16.80 -16.66 -15.60
N ALA A 218 -15.80 -17.26 -14.98
CA ALA A 218 -14.83 -18.10 -15.67
C ALA A 218 -15.49 -19.34 -16.32
N LYS A 219 -16.47 -19.96 -15.65
CA LYS A 219 -17.28 -21.03 -16.22
C LYS A 219 -18.05 -20.55 -17.46
N ASN A 220 -18.71 -19.41 -17.40
CA ASN A 220 -19.44 -18.84 -18.54
C ASN A 220 -18.51 -18.57 -19.73
N ILE A 221 -17.32 -17.98 -19.49
CA ILE A 221 -16.31 -17.75 -20.52
C ILE A 221 -15.85 -19.08 -21.13
N ALA A 222 -15.64 -20.11 -20.32
CA ALA A 222 -15.25 -21.43 -20.80
C ALA A 222 -16.33 -22.04 -21.71
N MET A 223 -17.59 -21.93 -21.33
CA MET A 223 -18.74 -22.37 -22.16
C MET A 223 -18.77 -21.64 -23.50
N GLU A 224 -18.63 -20.31 -23.51
CA GLU A 224 -18.57 -19.50 -24.75
C GLU A 224 -17.39 -19.91 -25.65
N LYS A 225 -16.28 -20.31 -25.05
CA LYS A 225 -15.08 -20.80 -25.76
C LYS A 225 -15.16 -22.27 -26.16
N LYS A 226 -16.31 -22.94 -25.93
CA LYS A 226 -16.56 -24.34 -26.25
C LYS A 226 -15.57 -25.32 -25.57
N ILE A 227 -15.14 -24.99 -24.34
CA ILE A 227 -14.36 -25.88 -23.51
C ILE A 227 -15.32 -26.93 -22.92
N ASP A 228 -14.84 -28.15 -22.71
CA ASP A 228 -15.66 -29.25 -22.14
C ASP A 228 -16.39 -28.76 -20.88
N THR A 229 -17.72 -28.79 -20.91
CA THR A 229 -18.55 -28.35 -19.80
C THR A 229 -18.27 -29.12 -18.50
N ASN A 230 -17.81 -30.37 -18.63
CA ASN A 230 -17.43 -31.21 -17.50
C ASN A 230 -16.03 -30.84 -16.93
N TYR A 231 -15.30 -29.90 -17.52
CA TYR A 231 -13.97 -29.54 -17.02
C TYR A 231 -14.00 -29.18 -15.53
N PHE A 232 -14.93 -28.31 -15.15
CA PHE A 232 -15.06 -27.84 -13.76
C PHE A 232 -15.67 -28.88 -12.81
N GLU A 233 -16.30 -29.91 -13.33
CA GLU A 233 -16.87 -31.02 -12.54
C GLU A 233 -15.85 -32.13 -12.28
N LYS A 234 -14.91 -32.31 -13.21
CA LYS A 234 -13.87 -33.35 -13.14
C LYS A 234 -12.57 -32.85 -12.48
N HIS A 235 -12.48 -31.57 -12.18
CA HIS A 235 -11.27 -30.96 -11.62
C HIS A 235 -11.57 -30.13 -10.37
N ASP A 236 -10.77 -30.31 -9.34
CA ASP A 236 -10.73 -29.39 -8.20
C ASP A 236 -9.85 -28.21 -8.54
N ILE A 237 -10.31 -27.00 -8.21
CA ILE A 237 -9.57 -25.75 -8.44
C ILE A 237 -9.06 -25.23 -7.11
N HIS A 238 -7.76 -25.02 -7.00
CA HIS A 238 -7.14 -24.44 -5.84
C HIS A 238 -6.69 -23.00 -6.17
N ILE A 239 -7.22 -22.03 -5.45
CA ILE A 239 -6.81 -20.63 -5.53
C ILE A 239 -5.98 -20.32 -4.30
N HIS A 240 -4.75 -19.86 -4.53
CA HIS A 240 -3.81 -19.49 -3.50
C HIS A 240 -3.38 -18.04 -3.67
N VAL A 241 -3.35 -17.31 -2.56
CA VAL A 241 -2.78 -15.97 -2.50
C VAL A 241 -1.62 -16.00 -1.51
N PRO A 242 -0.36 -15.98 -1.98
CA PRO A 242 0.82 -16.07 -1.14
C PRO A 242 0.87 -15.03 -0.02
N GLU A 243 1.84 -15.18 0.89
CA GLU A 243 1.99 -14.36 2.11
C GLU A 243 0.84 -14.56 3.11
N GLY A 244 0.56 -15.82 3.46
CA GLY A 244 -0.55 -16.21 4.35
C GLY A 244 -0.51 -15.62 5.76
N ALA A 245 0.64 -15.08 6.20
CA ALA A 245 0.74 -14.36 7.47
C ALA A 245 0.05 -12.98 7.46
N THR A 246 -0.25 -12.43 6.27
CA THR A 246 -0.93 -11.15 6.11
C THR A 246 -2.39 -11.41 5.71
N PRO A 247 -3.38 -11.06 6.54
CA PRO A 247 -4.79 -11.14 6.16
C PRO A 247 -5.08 -10.27 4.94
N LYS A 248 -5.88 -10.80 4.02
CA LYS A 248 -6.25 -10.13 2.77
C LYS A 248 -7.76 -10.19 2.61
N ASP A 249 -8.36 -9.04 2.34
CA ASP A 249 -9.79 -8.95 2.09
C ASP A 249 -10.12 -7.87 1.05
N GLY A 250 -11.34 -7.96 0.48
CA GLY A 250 -11.88 -7.01 -0.46
C GLY A 250 -12.20 -7.57 -1.84
N PRO A 251 -13.10 -6.90 -2.59
CA PRO A 251 -13.62 -7.41 -3.86
C PRO A 251 -12.71 -7.16 -5.06
N SER A 252 -11.70 -6.29 -4.92
CA SER A 252 -10.90 -5.75 -6.05
C SER A 252 -9.97 -6.77 -6.73
N ALA A 253 -9.85 -7.99 -6.20
CA ALA A 253 -9.11 -9.08 -6.80
C ALA A 253 -9.96 -9.97 -7.75
N GLY A 254 -11.25 -9.69 -7.89
CA GLY A 254 -12.19 -10.53 -8.64
C GLY A 254 -11.79 -10.78 -10.09
N ILE A 255 -11.42 -9.72 -10.82
CA ILE A 255 -10.96 -9.87 -12.22
C ILE A 255 -9.66 -10.68 -12.31
N THR A 256 -8.76 -10.52 -11.34
CA THR A 256 -7.48 -11.25 -11.29
C THR A 256 -7.73 -12.75 -11.09
N MET A 257 -8.62 -13.09 -10.16
CA MET A 257 -9.01 -14.48 -9.89
C MET A 257 -9.74 -15.12 -11.08
N CYS A 258 -10.67 -14.37 -11.70
CA CYS A 258 -11.36 -14.80 -12.89
C CYS A 258 -10.38 -15.11 -14.04
N THR A 259 -9.38 -14.24 -14.24
CA THR A 259 -8.34 -14.41 -15.27
C THR A 259 -7.46 -15.63 -14.97
N ALA A 260 -7.09 -15.86 -13.71
CA ALA A 260 -6.30 -17.02 -13.31
C ALA A 260 -7.05 -18.34 -13.58
N ILE A 261 -8.32 -18.43 -13.21
CA ILE A 261 -9.17 -19.61 -13.46
C ILE A 261 -9.39 -19.81 -14.97
N THR A 262 -9.68 -18.73 -15.71
CA THR A 262 -9.90 -18.79 -17.16
C THR A 262 -8.62 -19.20 -17.89
N SER A 263 -7.45 -18.74 -17.43
CA SER A 263 -6.14 -19.17 -17.95
C SER A 263 -5.98 -20.69 -17.88
N LEU A 264 -6.31 -21.30 -16.74
CA LEU A 264 -6.26 -22.75 -16.58
C LEU A 264 -7.24 -23.47 -17.51
N ALA A 265 -8.49 -23.03 -17.54
CA ALA A 265 -9.52 -23.68 -18.35
C ALA A 265 -9.20 -23.58 -19.86
N THR A 266 -8.66 -22.46 -20.31
CA THR A 266 -8.30 -22.20 -21.71
C THR A 266 -6.91 -22.66 -22.09
N GLN A 267 -6.09 -23.11 -21.15
CA GLN A 267 -4.68 -23.45 -21.33
C GLN A 267 -3.85 -22.31 -21.96
N LYS A 268 -4.25 -21.05 -21.69
CA LYS A 268 -3.57 -19.86 -22.19
C LYS A 268 -2.78 -19.19 -21.07
N LYS A 269 -1.48 -19.01 -21.28
CA LYS A 269 -0.61 -18.32 -20.33
C LYS A 269 -0.96 -16.84 -20.23
N VAL A 270 -0.88 -16.29 -19.01
CA VAL A 270 -1.02 -14.86 -18.73
C VAL A 270 0.35 -14.18 -18.86
N LYS A 271 0.35 -12.98 -19.41
CA LYS A 271 1.60 -12.20 -19.57
C LYS A 271 2.15 -11.80 -18.21
N ALA A 272 3.45 -12.00 -18.01
CA ALA A 272 4.12 -11.69 -16.75
C ALA A 272 4.17 -10.18 -16.44
N ASN A 273 4.23 -9.33 -17.47
CA ASN A 273 4.24 -7.87 -17.33
C ASN A 273 2.83 -7.25 -17.26
N LEU A 274 1.80 -8.04 -16.95
CA LEU A 274 0.43 -7.59 -16.79
C LEU A 274 0.04 -7.66 -15.31
N ALA A 275 -0.59 -6.62 -14.80
CA ALA A 275 -1.31 -6.65 -13.53
C ALA A 275 -2.73 -6.09 -13.71
N MET A 276 -3.62 -6.53 -12.86
CA MET A 276 -5.01 -6.10 -12.94
C MET A 276 -5.64 -5.93 -11.56
N THR A 277 -6.70 -5.14 -11.50
CA THR A 277 -7.51 -4.96 -10.30
C THR A 277 -8.90 -4.52 -10.70
N GLY A 278 -9.91 -5.03 -10.03
CA GLY A 278 -11.30 -4.72 -10.28
C GLY A 278 -12.22 -5.72 -9.62
N GLU A 279 -13.34 -5.26 -9.15
CA GLU A 279 -14.44 -6.12 -8.72
C GLU A 279 -15.14 -6.67 -9.96
N ILE A 280 -15.47 -7.96 -9.95
CA ILE A 280 -16.17 -8.61 -11.08
C ILE A 280 -17.61 -8.88 -10.71
N THR A 281 -18.54 -8.52 -11.60
CA THR A 281 -19.96 -8.89 -11.47
C THR A 281 -20.22 -10.24 -12.13
N LEU A 282 -21.35 -10.89 -11.80
CA LEU A 282 -21.78 -12.12 -12.45
C LEU A 282 -22.01 -11.98 -13.95
N ALA A 283 -22.31 -10.76 -14.42
CA ALA A 283 -22.42 -10.43 -15.84
C ALA A 283 -21.05 -10.20 -16.53
N GLY A 284 -19.93 -10.43 -15.83
CA GLY A 284 -18.59 -10.25 -16.36
C GLY A 284 -18.12 -8.78 -16.46
N LYS A 285 -18.89 -7.81 -15.92
CA LYS A 285 -18.47 -6.41 -15.88
C LYS A 285 -17.49 -6.16 -14.76
N VAL A 286 -16.52 -5.26 -15.00
CA VAL A 286 -15.53 -4.84 -14.00
C VAL A 286 -15.96 -3.50 -13.41
N LEU A 287 -16.12 -3.45 -12.10
CA LEU A 287 -16.52 -2.27 -11.36
C LEU A 287 -15.32 -1.46 -10.88
N LYS A 288 -15.58 -0.18 -10.56
CA LYS A 288 -14.61 0.76 -9.98
C LYS A 288 -14.12 0.28 -8.61
N ILE A 289 -12.86 0.54 -8.32
CA ILE A 289 -12.21 0.18 -7.06
C ILE A 289 -11.52 1.38 -6.42
N GLY A 290 -11.28 1.31 -5.11
CA GLY A 290 -10.50 2.30 -4.38
C GLY A 290 -8.98 2.13 -4.55
N GLY A 291 -8.23 3.21 -4.24
CA GLY A 291 -6.76 3.16 -4.20
C GLY A 291 -6.08 2.94 -5.55
N LEU A 292 -6.67 3.40 -6.65
CA LEU A 292 -6.13 3.17 -8.00
C LEU A 292 -4.76 3.81 -8.18
N LYS A 293 -4.54 5.03 -7.69
CA LYS A 293 -3.24 5.73 -7.76
C LYS A 293 -2.14 4.89 -7.11
N GLU A 294 -2.37 4.43 -5.91
CA GLU A 294 -1.42 3.61 -5.13
C GLU A 294 -1.13 2.27 -5.82
N LYS A 295 -2.16 1.64 -6.36
CA LYS A 295 -2.06 0.38 -7.10
C LYS A 295 -1.23 0.53 -8.36
N LEU A 296 -1.44 1.59 -9.14
CA LEU A 296 -0.66 1.88 -10.35
C LEU A 296 0.82 2.21 -10.03
N ILE A 297 1.08 2.93 -8.94
CA ILE A 297 2.44 3.17 -8.47
C ILE A 297 3.14 1.85 -8.13
N ALA A 298 2.44 0.92 -7.48
CA ALA A 298 2.99 -0.40 -7.18
C ALA A 298 3.30 -1.22 -8.44
N ALA A 299 2.42 -1.20 -9.43
CA ALA A 299 2.63 -1.83 -10.73
C ALA A 299 3.90 -1.27 -11.41
N LYS A 300 4.01 0.06 -11.50
CA LYS A 300 5.18 0.75 -12.07
C LYS A 300 6.49 0.40 -11.35
N ARG A 301 6.46 0.32 -10.01
CA ARG A 301 7.63 -0.08 -9.20
C ARG A 301 8.12 -1.49 -9.51
N ARG A 302 7.24 -2.37 -9.95
CA ARG A 302 7.56 -3.75 -10.33
C ARG A 302 7.87 -3.91 -11.82
N GLY A 303 7.91 -2.80 -12.58
CA GLY A 303 8.21 -2.82 -14.01
C GLY A 303 7.05 -3.28 -14.89
N ILE A 304 5.84 -3.29 -14.35
CA ILE A 304 4.62 -3.54 -15.12
C ILE A 304 4.24 -2.26 -15.87
N THR A 305 4.01 -2.39 -17.16
CA THR A 305 3.74 -1.28 -18.09
C THR A 305 2.35 -1.39 -18.70
#